data_364d096fa2d3ba680ab03b53b391afe7
#
_entry.id   364d096fa2d3ba680ab03b53b391afe7
#
_cell.length_a   1.000
_cell.length_b   1.000
_cell.length_c   1.000
_cell.angle_alpha   90.00
_cell.angle_beta   90.00
_cell.angle_gamma   90.00
#
_symmetry.space_group_name_H-M   'P 1'
#
loop_
_entity.id
_entity.type
_entity.pdbx_description
1 polymer ?
#
loop_
_entity_poly.entity_id
_entity_poly.type
_entity_poly.pdbx_seq_one_letter_code
_entity_poly.pdbx_strand_id
1 'polypeptide(L)'
;MFLDRITLYVKGGDGGDGCVSFRREYKIAKGGPSGGDGGAGGSIIIEAAANVDNLAPLAGHKHWRGDDGRPGEGSYKQGRSAEDVIIKVPPGTIIRDAERGHVLKDLAVLGDRVVVAKGGKGGRGNDHFKTATNRAPREFEQGEKGEERRITLELKVIADVGVIGKPNAGKSTLLSRLSRAHPEIADYPFTTKYPNLGMVSFGDEQAFAMADIPGLIEGAHAGAGLGHEFLKHVERTRLLVHLVEPLPLDGTDPLANYQQIREEIRLYDPGLAERREIVVVSKGELPGSAEVARQLGEQVGTVVEVISAVTGRGLPGLVTRIWRELQEIALPQPFPSQEEPSPGAPGSSPGTNSTQPVAEVTSAGVAAGVAAGVAAGGAADANSAPPARGTRTSARSPREPGE
;
A
#
# COMPACT_ATOMS: atom_id res chain seq x y z
N MET A 1 1.77 0.87 -19.24
CA MET A 1 0.52 1.06 -18.46
C MET A 1 0.84 0.87 -16.99
N PHE A 2 0.64 1.89 -16.19
CA PHE A 2 0.84 1.82 -14.74
C PHE A 2 -0.41 1.21 -14.09
N LEU A 3 -0.23 0.22 -13.22
CA LEU A 3 -1.32 -0.43 -12.52
C LEU A 3 -1.03 -0.40 -11.01
N ASP A 4 -1.85 0.32 -10.27
CA ASP A 4 -1.72 0.54 -8.83
C ASP A 4 -2.60 -0.39 -8.00
N ARG A 5 -3.60 -1.02 -8.63
CA ARG A 5 -4.53 -1.94 -7.98
C ARG A 5 -4.82 -3.16 -8.85
N ILE A 6 -4.72 -4.34 -8.28
CA ILE A 6 -5.06 -5.60 -8.94
C ILE A 6 -5.65 -6.60 -7.97
N THR A 7 -6.61 -7.39 -8.45
CA THR A 7 -7.17 -8.52 -7.71
C THR A 7 -6.61 -9.82 -8.26
N LEU A 8 -6.08 -10.66 -7.36
CA LEU A 8 -5.52 -11.97 -7.67
C LEU A 8 -6.33 -13.06 -6.97
N TYR A 9 -6.40 -14.21 -7.62
CA TYR A 9 -6.92 -15.47 -7.06
C TYR A 9 -5.71 -16.33 -6.73
N VAL A 10 -5.54 -16.67 -5.46
CA VAL A 10 -4.41 -17.46 -4.97
C VAL A 10 -4.91 -18.74 -4.34
N LYS A 11 -4.26 -19.86 -4.68
CA LYS A 11 -4.54 -21.16 -4.11
C LYS A 11 -3.21 -21.83 -3.77
N GLY A 12 -3.04 -22.26 -2.51
CA GLY A 12 -1.97 -23.17 -2.12
C GLY A 12 -2.15 -24.55 -2.77
N GLY A 13 -1.06 -25.24 -3.00
CA GLY A 13 -1.09 -26.63 -3.48
C GLY A 13 -1.74 -27.56 -2.44
N ASP A 14 -2.36 -28.61 -2.89
CA ASP A 14 -2.94 -29.62 -2.01
C ASP A 14 -1.83 -30.53 -1.46
N GLY A 15 -1.94 -31.04 -0.22
CA GLY A 15 -1.03 -32.02 0.34
C GLY A 15 -1.19 -33.38 -0.34
N GLY A 16 -0.11 -34.10 -0.48
CA GLY A 16 -0.13 -35.47 -0.98
C GLY A 16 -0.73 -36.44 0.03
N ASP A 17 -1.38 -37.49 -0.42
CA ASP A 17 -1.97 -38.54 0.45
C ASP A 17 -0.89 -39.39 1.11
N GLY A 18 -1.18 -39.88 2.31
CA GLY A 18 -0.39 -40.93 2.94
C GLY A 18 -0.56 -42.25 2.22
N CYS A 19 0.42 -43.14 2.34
CA CYS A 19 0.40 -44.43 1.67
C CYS A 19 0.07 -45.58 2.62
N VAL A 20 -0.68 -46.58 2.12
CA VAL A 20 -0.86 -47.87 2.78
C VAL A 20 0.09 -48.89 2.12
N SER A 21 1.12 -49.30 2.83
CA SER A 21 2.08 -50.31 2.37
C SER A 21 2.49 -51.23 3.51
N PHE A 22 2.91 -52.43 3.14
CA PHE A 22 3.44 -53.41 4.07
C PHE A 22 4.76 -53.95 3.57
N ARG A 23 5.69 -54.22 4.49
CA ARG A 23 6.98 -54.81 4.16
C ARG A 23 6.78 -56.19 3.55
N ARG A 24 7.51 -56.48 2.48
CA ARG A 24 7.58 -57.79 1.82
C ARG A 24 9.06 -58.19 1.78
N GLU A 25 9.44 -59.06 2.71
CA GLU A 25 10.78 -59.56 2.79
C GLU A 25 10.79 -61.11 2.64
N TYR A 26 11.90 -61.65 2.12
CA TYR A 26 12.04 -63.09 1.97
C TYR A 26 11.90 -63.79 3.34
N LYS A 27 11.06 -64.80 3.40
CA LYS A 27 10.69 -65.58 4.62
C LYS A 27 9.95 -64.82 5.69
N ILE A 28 9.49 -63.62 5.48
CA ILE A 28 8.60 -62.90 6.41
C ILE A 28 7.20 -62.80 5.82
N ALA A 29 6.30 -63.70 6.26
CA ALA A 29 4.95 -63.81 5.72
C ALA A 29 4.03 -62.60 6.05
N LYS A 30 4.31 -61.87 7.15
CA LYS A 30 3.54 -60.75 7.63
C LYS A 30 4.49 -59.63 8.04
N GLY A 31 4.92 -58.79 7.09
CA GLY A 31 5.67 -57.58 7.35
C GLY A 31 4.78 -56.52 7.99
N GLY A 32 5.38 -55.65 8.81
CA GLY A 32 4.68 -54.52 9.44
C GLY A 32 4.30 -53.44 8.42
N PRO A 33 3.51 -52.43 8.82
CA PRO A 33 3.18 -51.30 7.97
C PRO A 33 4.43 -50.55 7.59
N SER A 34 4.49 -50.00 6.36
CA SER A 34 5.63 -49.34 5.79
C SER A 34 5.24 -48.22 4.81
N GLY A 35 3.98 -47.75 4.91
CA GLY A 35 3.54 -46.63 4.10
C GLY A 35 4.16 -45.32 4.58
N GLY A 36 4.70 -44.53 3.65
CA GLY A 36 5.26 -43.20 3.92
C GLY A 36 4.17 -42.13 3.89
N ASP A 37 4.53 -41.00 4.43
CA ASP A 37 3.68 -39.79 4.47
C ASP A 37 3.66 -39.09 3.12
N GLY A 38 2.58 -38.36 2.82
CA GLY A 38 2.51 -37.46 1.70
C GLY A 38 3.34 -36.19 1.92
N GLY A 39 3.78 -35.56 0.86
CA GLY A 39 4.45 -34.28 0.88
C GLY A 39 3.49 -33.11 1.09
N ALA A 40 3.95 -32.01 1.64
CA ALA A 40 3.17 -30.78 1.74
C ALA A 40 3.03 -30.10 0.37
N GLY A 41 1.89 -29.45 0.13
CA GLY A 41 1.69 -28.54 -1.01
C GLY A 41 2.46 -27.25 -0.87
N GLY A 42 2.77 -26.58 -1.97
CA GLY A 42 3.47 -25.29 -2.01
C GLY A 42 2.54 -24.16 -1.59
N SER A 43 3.06 -23.23 -0.81
CA SER A 43 2.36 -22.01 -0.41
C SER A 43 2.56 -20.89 -1.43
N ILE A 44 1.65 -19.90 -1.42
CA ILE A 44 1.79 -18.67 -2.19
C ILE A 44 2.29 -17.57 -1.25
N ILE A 45 3.44 -17.01 -1.60
CA ILE A 45 4.12 -15.96 -0.83
C ILE A 45 4.20 -14.71 -1.69
N ILE A 46 3.87 -13.56 -1.13
CA ILE A 46 4.11 -12.26 -1.76
C ILE A 46 5.32 -11.62 -1.09
N GLU A 47 6.24 -11.11 -1.89
CA GLU A 47 7.48 -10.51 -1.45
C GLU A 47 7.69 -9.14 -2.08
N ALA A 48 8.04 -8.13 -1.27
CA ALA A 48 8.51 -6.85 -1.73
C ALA A 48 9.93 -6.98 -2.30
N ALA A 49 10.08 -6.78 -3.60
CA ALA A 49 11.34 -6.99 -4.31
C ALA A 49 11.86 -5.70 -4.94
N ALA A 50 13.20 -5.56 -5.00
CA ALA A 50 13.84 -4.53 -5.79
C ALA A 50 13.55 -4.75 -7.28
N ASN A 51 13.57 -3.67 -8.06
CA ASN A 51 13.35 -3.69 -9.52
C ASN A 51 11.95 -4.12 -9.97
N VAL A 52 10.97 -3.99 -9.09
CA VAL A 52 9.54 -4.08 -9.43
C VAL A 52 8.90 -2.74 -9.13
N ASP A 53 8.51 -2.01 -10.17
CA ASP A 53 8.06 -0.60 -10.03
C ASP A 53 6.54 -0.46 -10.03
N ASN A 54 5.81 -1.46 -10.54
CA ASN A 54 4.35 -1.43 -10.62
C ASN A 54 3.75 -2.85 -10.62
N LEU A 55 2.42 -2.93 -10.51
CA LEU A 55 1.68 -4.19 -10.52
C LEU A 55 1.28 -4.67 -11.94
N ALA A 56 1.62 -3.93 -13.00
CA ALA A 56 1.25 -4.26 -14.38
C ALA A 56 1.71 -5.65 -14.84
N PRO A 57 2.90 -6.17 -14.47
CA PRO A 57 3.29 -7.53 -14.85
C PRO A 57 2.33 -8.61 -14.36
N LEU A 58 1.60 -8.36 -13.28
CA LEU A 58 0.64 -9.31 -12.72
C LEU A 58 -0.71 -9.29 -13.45
N ALA A 59 -0.98 -8.26 -14.28
CA ALA A 59 -2.27 -8.11 -14.97
C ALA A 59 -2.58 -9.26 -15.94
N GLY A 60 -1.53 -9.84 -16.54
CA GLY A 60 -1.64 -10.97 -17.46
C GLY A 60 -1.85 -12.33 -16.78
N HIS A 61 -1.58 -12.42 -15.48
CA HIS A 61 -1.66 -13.68 -14.74
C HIS A 61 -2.33 -13.47 -13.38
N LYS A 62 -3.67 -13.60 -13.36
CA LYS A 62 -4.49 -13.31 -12.16
C LYS A 62 -4.72 -14.52 -11.26
N HIS A 63 -4.45 -15.74 -11.74
CA HIS A 63 -4.67 -16.98 -11.03
C HIS A 63 -3.32 -17.63 -10.70
N TRP A 64 -3.02 -17.70 -9.42
CA TRP A 64 -1.79 -18.27 -8.91
C TRP A 64 -2.10 -19.53 -8.11
N ARG A 65 -1.44 -20.64 -8.45
CA ARG A 65 -1.59 -21.90 -7.77
C ARG A 65 -0.22 -22.46 -7.39
N GLY A 66 -0.09 -22.92 -6.14
CA GLY A 66 1.03 -23.73 -5.68
C GLY A 66 0.94 -25.15 -6.23
N ASP A 67 2.09 -25.78 -6.41
CA ASP A 67 2.14 -27.18 -6.80
C ASP A 67 1.67 -28.07 -5.66
N ASP A 68 1.05 -29.22 -6.01
CA ASP A 68 0.58 -30.19 -5.05
C ASP A 68 1.75 -31.05 -4.52
N GLY A 69 1.68 -31.44 -3.24
CA GLY A 69 2.60 -32.39 -2.64
C GLY A 69 2.41 -33.77 -3.26
N ARG A 70 3.51 -34.52 -3.42
CA ARG A 70 3.44 -35.90 -3.93
C ARG A 70 2.91 -36.85 -2.85
N PRO A 71 2.11 -37.88 -3.22
CA PRO A 71 1.70 -38.91 -2.28
C PRO A 71 2.91 -39.68 -1.74
N GLY A 72 2.75 -40.24 -0.54
CA GLY A 72 3.71 -41.17 0.03
C GLY A 72 3.79 -42.48 -0.74
N GLU A 73 4.90 -43.16 -0.61
CA GLU A 73 5.13 -44.47 -1.25
C GLU A 73 5.44 -45.55 -0.21
N GLY A 74 5.53 -46.75 -0.66
CA GLY A 74 5.93 -47.89 0.18
C GLY A 74 7.38 -47.77 0.66
N SER A 75 7.76 -48.64 1.62
CA SER A 75 9.12 -48.69 2.18
C SER A 75 9.53 -47.38 2.89
N TYR A 76 8.59 -46.74 3.60
CA TYR A 76 8.80 -45.46 4.33
C TYR A 76 9.21 -44.29 3.47
N LYS A 77 9.00 -44.32 2.18
CA LYS A 77 9.32 -43.20 1.31
C LYS A 77 8.26 -42.11 1.44
N GLN A 78 8.70 -40.98 1.95
CA GLN A 78 7.87 -39.79 2.03
C GLN A 78 7.67 -39.16 0.64
N GLY A 79 6.47 -38.64 0.38
CA GLY A 79 6.20 -37.82 -0.80
C GLY A 79 7.01 -36.54 -0.77
N ARG A 80 7.49 -36.09 -1.92
CA ARG A 80 8.20 -34.81 -2.04
C ARG A 80 7.23 -33.68 -1.79
N SER A 81 7.59 -32.75 -0.90
CA SER A 81 6.90 -31.48 -0.72
C SER A 81 7.12 -30.58 -1.93
N ALA A 82 6.10 -29.80 -2.29
CA ALA A 82 6.18 -28.81 -3.34
C ALA A 82 6.95 -27.56 -2.86
N GLU A 83 7.47 -26.82 -3.81
CA GLU A 83 8.14 -25.53 -3.55
C GLU A 83 7.11 -24.40 -3.46
N ASP A 84 7.41 -23.38 -2.65
CA ASP A 84 6.57 -22.22 -2.54
C ASP A 84 6.66 -21.33 -3.78
N VAL A 85 5.54 -20.74 -4.17
CA VAL A 85 5.48 -19.78 -5.29
C VAL A 85 5.62 -18.37 -4.73
N ILE A 86 6.62 -17.63 -5.20
CA ILE A 86 6.90 -16.26 -4.78
C ILE A 86 6.43 -15.29 -5.84
N ILE A 87 5.49 -14.42 -5.47
CA ILE A 87 5.00 -13.31 -6.29
C ILE A 87 5.72 -12.05 -5.84
N LYS A 88 6.50 -11.45 -6.74
CA LYS A 88 7.24 -10.23 -6.46
C LYS A 88 6.40 -9.00 -6.74
N VAL A 89 6.39 -8.06 -5.79
CA VAL A 89 5.64 -6.80 -5.85
C VAL A 89 6.54 -5.63 -5.44
N PRO A 90 6.18 -4.39 -5.80
CA PRO A 90 6.91 -3.21 -5.33
C PRO A 90 6.82 -3.06 -3.80
N PRO A 91 7.85 -2.50 -3.14
CA PRO A 91 7.73 -2.02 -1.77
C PRO A 91 6.59 -0.99 -1.64
N GLY A 92 5.89 -0.97 -0.51
CA GLY A 92 4.71 -0.11 -0.32
C GLY A 92 3.40 -0.72 -0.86
N THR A 93 3.41 -2.00 -1.25
CA THR A 93 2.18 -2.71 -1.63
C THR A 93 1.41 -3.16 -0.40
N ILE A 94 0.12 -2.79 -0.34
CA ILE A 94 -0.82 -3.30 0.66
C ILE A 94 -1.56 -4.50 0.08
N ILE A 95 -1.64 -5.54 0.88
CA ILE A 95 -2.41 -6.74 0.56
C ILE A 95 -3.68 -6.73 1.40
N ARG A 96 -4.83 -6.78 0.73
CA ARG A 96 -6.15 -6.87 1.36
C ARG A 96 -6.83 -8.17 1.00
N ASP A 97 -7.59 -8.70 1.92
CA ASP A 97 -8.57 -9.74 1.60
C ASP A 97 -9.70 -9.10 0.77
N ALA A 98 -9.95 -9.63 -0.43
CA ALA A 98 -10.92 -9.05 -1.35
C ALA A 98 -12.37 -9.27 -0.90
N GLU A 99 -12.63 -10.30 -0.08
CA GLU A 99 -13.97 -10.63 0.40
C GLU A 99 -14.30 -9.92 1.71
N ARG A 100 -13.32 -9.88 2.63
CA ARG A 100 -13.49 -9.29 3.96
C ARG A 100 -13.05 -7.83 4.05
N GLY A 101 -12.29 -7.34 3.09
CA GLY A 101 -11.83 -5.96 3.02
C GLY A 101 -10.70 -5.56 4.00
N HIS A 102 -10.33 -6.43 4.94
CA HIS A 102 -9.28 -6.12 5.91
C HIS A 102 -7.88 -6.22 5.29
N VAL A 103 -6.93 -5.50 5.88
CA VAL A 103 -5.52 -5.52 5.47
C VAL A 103 -4.87 -6.78 6.02
N LEU A 104 -4.32 -7.61 5.13
CA LEU A 104 -3.53 -8.79 5.51
C LEU A 104 -2.12 -8.41 5.91
N LYS A 105 -1.48 -7.55 5.12
CA LYS A 105 -0.12 -7.07 5.36
C LYS A 105 0.14 -5.80 4.54
N ASP A 106 0.96 -4.90 5.10
CA ASP A 106 1.60 -3.80 4.41
C ASP A 106 3.07 -4.19 4.18
N LEU A 107 3.48 -4.31 2.92
CA LEU A 107 4.84 -4.64 2.52
C LEU A 107 5.64 -3.35 2.31
N ALA A 108 5.94 -2.65 3.40
CA ALA A 108 6.56 -1.32 3.35
C ALA A 108 8.07 -1.38 3.04
N VAL A 109 8.74 -2.44 3.45
CA VAL A 109 10.21 -2.56 3.36
C VAL A 109 10.60 -3.62 2.34
N LEU A 110 11.71 -3.38 1.65
CA LEU A 110 12.30 -4.37 0.74
C LEU A 110 12.60 -5.68 1.48
N GLY A 111 12.16 -6.81 0.90
CA GLY A 111 12.30 -8.13 1.50
C GLY A 111 11.16 -8.53 2.44
N ASP A 112 10.18 -7.64 2.70
CA ASP A 112 8.98 -8.01 3.43
C ASP A 112 8.24 -9.13 2.71
N ARG A 113 7.78 -10.13 3.47
CA ARG A 113 7.08 -11.30 2.96
C ARG A 113 5.80 -11.59 3.73
N VAL A 114 4.84 -12.16 3.04
CA VAL A 114 3.63 -12.70 3.66
C VAL A 114 3.12 -13.93 2.90
N VAL A 115 2.71 -14.94 3.63
CA VAL A 115 2.02 -16.10 3.08
C VAL A 115 0.54 -15.74 2.92
N VAL A 116 0.05 -15.66 1.68
CA VAL A 116 -1.33 -15.29 1.35
C VAL A 116 -2.25 -16.50 1.17
N ALA A 117 -1.69 -17.66 0.82
CA ALA A 117 -2.40 -18.93 0.78
C ALA A 117 -1.42 -20.04 1.16
N LYS A 118 -1.74 -20.77 2.24
CA LYS A 118 -0.91 -21.88 2.71
C LYS A 118 -1.17 -23.13 1.88
N GLY A 119 -0.10 -23.87 1.59
CA GLY A 119 -0.22 -25.23 1.07
C GLY A 119 -0.80 -26.19 2.10
N GLY A 120 -1.51 -27.21 1.62
CA GLY A 120 -2.06 -28.28 2.44
C GLY A 120 -0.96 -29.15 3.01
N LYS A 121 -1.17 -29.68 4.22
CA LYS A 121 -0.24 -30.65 4.83
C LYS A 121 -0.39 -32.01 4.17
N GLY A 122 0.71 -32.74 4.04
CA GLY A 122 0.68 -34.12 3.60
C GLY A 122 0.01 -35.03 4.62
N GLY A 123 -0.76 -36.03 4.13
CA GLY A 123 -1.40 -37.01 4.96
C GLY A 123 -0.42 -38.06 5.50
N ARG A 124 -0.72 -38.61 6.66
CA ARG A 124 0.12 -39.61 7.32
C ARG A 124 -0.08 -41.01 6.69
N GLY A 125 1.03 -41.74 6.52
CA GLY A 125 1.02 -43.11 6.06
C GLY A 125 0.58 -44.09 7.16
N ASN A 126 0.29 -45.35 6.76
CA ASN A 126 -0.26 -46.35 7.68
C ASN A 126 0.68 -46.74 8.84
N ASP A 127 1.98 -46.44 8.75
CA ASP A 127 2.92 -46.72 9.86
C ASP A 127 2.61 -45.90 11.11
N HIS A 128 2.06 -44.69 10.98
CA HIS A 128 1.68 -43.84 12.09
C HIS A 128 0.48 -44.37 12.90
N PHE A 129 -0.35 -45.23 12.31
CA PHE A 129 -1.55 -45.80 12.93
C PHE A 129 -1.30 -47.13 13.62
N LYS A 130 -0.06 -47.59 13.67
CA LYS A 130 0.34 -48.82 14.34
C LYS A 130 0.20 -48.68 15.85
N THR A 131 -0.54 -49.59 16.44
CA THR A 131 -0.74 -49.71 17.90
C THR A 131 -0.45 -51.14 18.38
N ALA A 132 -0.41 -51.34 19.69
CA ALA A 132 -0.24 -52.67 20.28
C ALA A 132 -1.37 -53.65 19.88
N THR A 133 -2.57 -53.12 19.70
CA THR A 133 -3.77 -53.89 19.29
C THR A 133 -3.94 -53.98 17.78
N ASN A 134 -3.61 -52.90 17.03
CA ASN A 134 -3.65 -52.87 15.58
C ASN A 134 -2.21 -52.81 15.00
N ARG A 135 -1.61 -53.99 14.80
CA ARG A 135 -0.21 -54.11 14.31
C ARG A 135 -0.06 -53.97 12.80
N ALA A 136 -1.15 -53.97 12.04
CA ALA A 136 -1.17 -53.92 10.56
C ALA A 136 -2.29 -52.97 10.08
N PRO A 137 -2.27 -51.69 10.43
CA PRO A 137 -3.32 -50.77 10.06
C PRO A 137 -3.37 -50.58 8.53
N ARG A 138 -4.60 -50.46 7.99
CA ARG A 138 -4.86 -50.07 6.61
C ARG A 138 -5.40 -48.65 6.49
N GLU A 139 -5.29 -47.91 7.57
CA GLU A 139 -5.72 -46.54 7.67
C GLU A 139 -4.57 -45.62 7.21
N PHE A 140 -4.94 -44.57 6.55
CA PHE A 140 -4.02 -43.46 6.16
C PHE A 140 -4.80 -42.16 6.18
N GLU A 141 -4.10 -41.05 6.24
CA GLU A 141 -4.70 -39.73 6.10
C GLU A 141 -4.58 -39.23 4.67
N GLN A 142 -5.64 -38.60 4.19
CA GLN A 142 -5.58 -37.85 2.94
C GLN A 142 -4.84 -36.54 3.19
N GLY A 143 -4.17 -36.02 2.17
CA GLY A 143 -3.59 -34.70 2.22
C GLY A 143 -4.64 -33.61 2.44
N GLU A 144 -4.28 -32.60 3.21
CA GLU A 144 -5.14 -31.43 3.41
C GLU A 144 -5.20 -30.62 2.11
N LYS A 145 -6.35 -29.99 1.86
CA LYS A 145 -6.47 -29.05 0.73
C LYS A 145 -5.73 -27.77 1.04
N GLY A 146 -5.08 -27.17 0.04
CA GLY A 146 -4.49 -25.86 0.13
C GLY A 146 -5.54 -24.76 0.34
N GLU A 147 -5.14 -23.70 1.01
CA GLU A 147 -5.99 -22.52 1.22
C GLU A 147 -6.28 -21.84 -0.12
N GLU A 148 -7.53 -21.41 -0.31
CA GLU A 148 -7.94 -20.57 -1.44
C GLU A 148 -8.33 -19.19 -0.92
N ARG A 149 -7.84 -18.16 -1.60
CA ARG A 149 -8.15 -16.79 -1.21
C ARG A 149 -8.18 -15.86 -2.41
N ARG A 150 -9.05 -14.87 -2.34
CA ARG A 150 -9.07 -13.74 -3.27
C ARG A 150 -8.48 -12.53 -2.57
N ILE A 151 -7.40 -11.97 -3.13
CA ILE A 151 -6.68 -10.86 -2.55
C ILE A 151 -6.67 -9.66 -3.51
N THR A 152 -6.64 -8.46 -2.95
CA THR A 152 -6.42 -7.22 -3.69
C THR A 152 -5.09 -6.64 -3.28
N LEU A 153 -4.22 -6.40 -4.25
CA LEU A 153 -2.98 -5.68 -4.09
C LEU A 153 -3.23 -4.20 -4.43
N GLU A 154 -2.81 -3.32 -3.56
CA GLU A 154 -2.89 -1.87 -3.75
C GLU A 154 -1.51 -1.28 -3.51
N LEU A 155 -0.96 -0.60 -4.52
CA LEU A 155 0.30 0.11 -4.37
C LEU A 155 0.03 1.47 -3.73
N LYS A 156 0.53 1.66 -2.52
CA LYS A 156 0.34 2.89 -1.74
C LYS A 156 1.33 4.00 -2.08
N VAL A 157 2.50 3.67 -2.59
CA VAL A 157 3.53 4.65 -2.95
C VAL A 157 3.22 5.13 -4.36
N ILE A 158 2.77 6.37 -4.46
CA ILE A 158 2.52 7.00 -5.77
C ILE A 158 3.82 7.54 -6.34
N ALA A 159 4.70 8.11 -5.50
CA ALA A 159 5.99 8.61 -5.92
C ALA A 159 6.97 8.71 -4.74
N ASP A 160 8.26 8.53 -5.04
CA ASP A 160 9.36 8.79 -4.10
C ASP A 160 9.56 10.30 -3.94
N VAL A 161 9.34 11.05 -5.02
CA VAL A 161 9.59 12.49 -5.13
C VAL A 161 8.31 13.22 -5.54
N GLY A 162 7.90 14.18 -4.73
CA GLY A 162 6.82 15.10 -5.07
C GLY A 162 7.36 16.40 -5.64
N VAL A 163 6.87 16.82 -6.81
CA VAL A 163 7.23 18.10 -7.42
C VAL A 163 6.19 19.14 -7.05
N ILE A 164 6.61 20.19 -6.38
CA ILE A 164 5.77 21.30 -5.93
C ILE A 164 6.23 22.62 -6.57
N GLY A 165 5.37 23.61 -6.60
CA GLY A 165 5.66 24.92 -7.18
C GLY A 165 4.42 25.59 -7.75
N LYS A 166 4.47 26.90 -7.98
CA LYS A 166 3.35 27.65 -8.59
C LYS A 166 2.88 27.07 -9.93
N PRO A 167 1.65 27.35 -10.37
CA PRO A 167 1.23 27.09 -11.75
C PRO A 167 2.26 27.72 -12.72
N ASN A 168 2.53 27.01 -13.81
CA ASN A 168 3.52 27.42 -14.84
C ASN A 168 4.99 27.45 -14.41
N ALA A 169 5.34 27.06 -13.18
CA ALA A 169 6.75 26.92 -12.76
C ALA A 169 7.53 25.83 -13.52
N GLY A 170 6.86 25.06 -14.41
CA GLY A 170 7.53 24.08 -15.25
C GLY A 170 7.53 22.66 -14.69
N LYS A 171 6.67 22.33 -13.71
CA LYS A 171 6.59 21.00 -13.06
C LYS A 171 6.36 19.87 -14.07
N SER A 172 5.29 19.95 -14.84
CA SER A 172 4.96 18.91 -15.82
C SER A 172 5.98 18.84 -16.98
N THR A 173 6.61 19.98 -17.33
CA THR A 173 7.69 20.01 -18.32
C THR A 173 8.94 19.30 -17.79
N LEU A 174 9.29 19.54 -16.52
CA LEU A 174 10.40 18.85 -15.86
C LEU A 174 10.16 17.35 -15.83
N LEU A 175 8.98 16.94 -15.39
CA LEU A 175 8.61 15.54 -15.31
C LEU A 175 8.67 14.85 -16.69
N SER A 176 8.11 15.49 -17.73
CA SER A 176 8.16 14.96 -19.10
C SER A 176 9.59 14.85 -19.64
N ARG A 177 10.49 15.71 -19.20
CA ARG A 177 11.88 15.69 -19.66
C ARG A 177 12.74 14.67 -18.96
N LEU A 178 12.46 14.40 -17.67
CA LEU A 178 13.20 13.43 -16.86
C LEU A 178 12.70 12.00 -17.02
N SER A 179 11.42 11.82 -17.32
CA SER A 179 10.82 10.49 -17.49
C SER A 179 11.27 9.84 -18.80
N ARG A 180 11.68 8.57 -18.73
CA ARG A 180 12.01 7.74 -19.93
C ARG A 180 10.79 7.40 -20.78
N ALA A 181 9.64 7.21 -20.14
CA ALA A 181 8.36 7.05 -20.80
C ALA A 181 7.60 8.35 -20.76
N HIS A 182 6.69 8.60 -21.70
CA HIS A 182 5.77 9.74 -21.55
C HIS A 182 5.09 9.62 -20.20
N PRO A 183 5.02 10.72 -19.39
CA PRO A 183 4.32 10.70 -18.12
C PRO A 183 2.92 10.14 -18.33
N GLU A 184 2.58 9.10 -17.61
CA GLU A 184 1.24 8.54 -17.67
C GLU A 184 0.33 9.35 -16.74
N ILE A 185 -0.82 9.72 -17.27
CA ILE A 185 -1.92 10.30 -16.49
C ILE A 185 -2.53 9.14 -15.73
N ALA A 186 -2.32 9.10 -14.41
CA ALA A 186 -2.91 8.07 -13.59
C ALA A 186 -4.39 8.39 -13.33
N ASP A 187 -5.27 7.50 -13.79
CA ASP A 187 -6.72 7.64 -13.62
C ASP A 187 -7.13 7.14 -12.23
N TYR A 188 -7.10 8.04 -11.26
CA TYR A 188 -7.56 7.75 -9.91
C TYR A 188 -9.04 8.14 -9.78
N PRO A 189 -9.94 7.19 -9.48
CA PRO A 189 -11.40 7.42 -9.45
C PRO A 189 -11.86 8.45 -8.41
N PHE A 190 -10.94 8.92 -7.56
CA PHE A 190 -11.19 9.89 -6.49
C PHE A 190 -10.53 11.26 -6.71
N THR A 191 -9.88 11.50 -7.86
CA THR A 191 -9.21 12.78 -8.16
C THR A 191 -9.96 13.58 -9.21
N THR A 192 -10.16 14.88 -8.95
CA THR A 192 -10.71 15.84 -9.92
C THR A 192 -9.67 16.31 -10.94
N LYS A 193 -8.36 16.20 -10.60
CA LYS A 193 -7.23 16.48 -11.50
C LYS A 193 -6.25 15.30 -11.39
N TYR A 194 -5.93 14.69 -12.49
CA TYR A 194 -5.03 13.55 -12.57
C TYR A 194 -3.58 13.98 -12.35
N PRO A 195 -2.84 13.36 -11.41
CA PRO A 195 -1.41 13.62 -11.29
C PRO A 195 -0.65 13.03 -12.47
N ASN A 196 0.35 13.75 -12.93
CA ASN A 196 1.31 13.20 -13.86
C ASN A 196 2.38 12.43 -13.07
N LEU A 197 2.54 11.15 -13.39
CA LEU A 197 3.57 10.29 -12.82
C LEU A 197 4.64 10.00 -13.86
N GLY A 198 5.89 9.97 -13.45
CA GLY A 198 7.00 9.61 -14.33
C GLY A 198 8.06 8.83 -13.60
N MET A 199 8.58 7.79 -14.26
CA MET A 199 9.75 7.06 -13.79
C MET A 199 11.01 7.73 -14.29
N VAL A 200 11.86 8.18 -13.36
CA VAL A 200 13.14 8.81 -13.62
C VAL A 200 14.25 7.80 -13.37
N SER A 201 15.02 7.51 -14.42
CA SER A 201 16.13 6.55 -14.30
C SER A 201 17.42 7.23 -13.88
N PHE A 202 18.17 6.54 -13.03
CA PHE A 202 19.50 6.91 -12.60
C PHE A 202 20.44 5.73 -12.87
N GLY A 203 21.31 5.86 -13.89
CA GLY A 203 22.11 4.75 -14.37
C GLY A 203 21.30 3.67 -15.11
N ASP A 204 21.78 2.44 -15.13
CA ASP A 204 21.19 1.36 -15.94
C ASP A 204 20.13 0.56 -15.21
N GLU A 205 20.21 0.45 -13.88
CA GLU A 205 19.32 -0.42 -13.09
C GLU A 205 18.53 0.32 -11.99
N GLN A 206 18.72 1.62 -11.85
CA GLN A 206 18.13 2.37 -10.77
C GLN A 206 17.10 3.36 -11.30
N ALA A 207 15.97 3.46 -10.64
CA ALA A 207 14.90 4.39 -10.98
C ALA A 207 14.16 4.84 -9.72
N PHE A 208 13.52 5.99 -9.78
CA PHE A 208 12.60 6.46 -8.76
C PHE A 208 11.35 7.07 -9.39
N ALA A 209 10.24 6.98 -8.70
CA ALA A 209 8.98 7.56 -9.14
C ALA A 209 8.89 9.03 -8.74
N MET A 210 8.53 9.90 -9.69
CA MET A 210 8.32 11.33 -9.48
C MET A 210 6.89 11.70 -9.86
N ALA A 211 6.21 12.47 -9.00
CA ALA A 211 4.85 12.94 -9.23
C ALA A 211 4.78 14.46 -9.28
N ASP A 212 4.05 15.00 -10.26
CA ASP A 212 3.60 16.39 -10.24
C ASP A 212 2.43 16.50 -9.26
N ILE A 213 2.56 17.38 -8.26
CA ILE A 213 1.51 17.65 -7.29
C ILE A 213 0.71 18.88 -7.75
N PRO A 214 -0.39 18.69 -8.50
CA PRO A 214 -1.19 19.80 -8.98
C PRO A 214 -2.07 20.36 -7.87
N GLY A 215 -2.29 21.67 -7.84
CA GLY A 215 -3.38 22.28 -7.07
C GLY A 215 -3.15 22.56 -5.60
N LEU A 216 -1.89 22.64 -5.12
CA LEU A 216 -1.60 23.15 -3.77
C LEU A 216 -1.94 24.64 -3.60
N ILE A 217 -2.11 25.40 -4.70
CA ILE A 217 -2.12 26.88 -4.68
C ILE A 217 -3.51 27.51 -4.84
N GLU A 218 -4.54 26.79 -5.26
CA GLU A 218 -5.87 27.38 -5.45
C GLU A 218 -6.89 26.80 -4.48
N GLY A 219 -6.88 27.25 -3.23
CA GLY A 219 -7.95 26.98 -2.27
C GLY A 219 -8.02 25.56 -1.73
N ALA A 220 -6.91 24.84 -1.63
CA ALA A 220 -6.86 23.49 -1.09
C ALA A 220 -7.44 23.41 0.33
N HIS A 221 -7.31 24.45 1.13
CA HIS A 221 -7.90 24.56 2.48
C HIS A 221 -9.39 24.89 2.48
N ALA A 222 -9.97 25.35 1.36
CA ALA A 222 -11.39 25.74 1.25
C ALA A 222 -12.32 24.61 0.77
N GLY A 223 -11.81 23.38 0.61
CA GLY A 223 -12.62 22.20 0.24
C GLY A 223 -13.02 22.09 -1.23
N ALA A 224 -12.62 23.02 -2.10
CA ALA A 224 -12.91 23.02 -3.53
C ALA A 224 -11.77 22.41 -4.39
N GLY A 225 -10.72 21.89 -3.75
CA GLY A 225 -9.51 21.34 -4.39
C GLY A 225 -9.51 19.81 -4.49
N LEU A 226 -8.37 19.27 -4.82
CA LEU A 226 -8.05 17.83 -4.91
C LEU A 226 -8.66 17.03 -3.74
N GLY A 227 -9.35 15.93 -4.06
CA GLY A 227 -10.00 15.10 -3.05
C GLY A 227 -9.03 14.68 -1.94
N HIS A 228 -9.50 14.66 -0.70
CA HIS A 228 -8.74 14.26 0.50
C HIS A 228 -7.97 12.94 0.33
N GLU A 229 -8.42 12.05 -0.55
CA GLU A 229 -7.76 10.76 -0.79
C GLU A 229 -6.50 10.88 -1.65
N PHE A 230 -6.46 11.78 -2.64
CA PHE A 230 -5.26 12.03 -3.43
C PHE A 230 -4.13 12.62 -2.56
N LEU A 231 -4.49 13.54 -1.68
CA LEU A 231 -3.54 14.19 -0.79
C LEU A 231 -2.94 13.21 0.22
N LYS A 232 -3.72 12.21 0.70
CA LYS A 232 -3.19 11.09 1.49
C LYS A 232 -2.12 10.25 0.75
N HIS A 233 -2.15 10.26 -0.58
CA HIS A 233 -1.15 9.56 -1.37
C HIS A 233 0.12 10.40 -1.58
N VAL A 234 -0.03 11.72 -1.65
CA VAL A 234 1.09 12.68 -1.65
C VAL A 234 1.78 12.74 -0.29
N GLU A 235 1.04 12.54 0.80
CA GLU A 235 1.57 12.39 2.17
C GLU A 235 2.67 11.31 2.29
N ARG A 236 2.92 10.52 1.25
CA ARG A 236 3.90 9.43 1.24
C ARG A 236 5.11 9.66 0.35
N THR A 237 5.20 10.83 -0.30
CA THR A 237 6.44 11.20 -0.97
C THR A 237 7.54 11.33 0.07
N ARG A 238 8.71 10.81 -0.23
CA ARG A 238 9.86 10.81 0.68
C ARG A 238 10.64 12.12 0.64
N LEU A 239 10.63 12.75 -0.53
CA LEU A 239 11.38 13.95 -0.85
C LEU A 239 10.51 14.92 -1.65
N LEU A 240 10.65 16.23 -1.39
CA LEU A 240 10.00 17.27 -2.16
C LEU A 240 11.01 17.98 -3.05
N VAL A 241 10.65 18.25 -4.29
CA VAL A 241 11.38 19.14 -5.21
C VAL A 241 10.54 20.37 -5.45
N HIS A 242 10.98 21.50 -4.92
CA HIS A 242 10.29 22.78 -5.02
C HIS A 242 10.84 23.60 -6.18
N LEU A 243 10.02 23.79 -7.20
CA LEU A 243 10.36 24.59 -8.36
C LEU A 243 9.94 26.05 -8.17
N VAL A 244 10.91 26.94 -8.23
CA VAL A 244 10.69 28.40 -8.18
C VAL A 244 11.00 29.01 -9.54
N GLU A 245 10.02 29.71 -10.12
CA GLU A 245 10.20 30.46 -11.39
C GLU A 245 10.89 31.80 -11.12
N PRO A 246 11.98 32.14 -11.84
CA PRO A 246 12.72 33.34 -11.58
C PRO A 246 12.00 34.61 -12.06
N LEU A 247 11.11 34.48 -13.06
CA LEU A 247 10.35 35.58 -13.63
C LEU A 247 8.89 35.16 -13.84
N PRO A 248 8.08 35.18 -12.77
CA PRO A 248 6.67 34.80 -12.87
C PRO A 248 5.89 35.73 -13.78
N LEU A 249 4.98 35.15 -14.61
CA LEU A 249 4.16 35.90 -15.54
C LEU A 249 3.19 36.89 -14.85
N ASP A 250 2.83 36.61 -13.62
CA ASP A 250 1.97 37.46 -12.78
C ASP A 250 2.73 38.62 -12.10
N GLY A 251 4.04 38.76 -12.33
CA GLY A 251 4.87 39.79 -11.78
C GLY A 251 5.12 39.69 -10.27
N THR A 252 4.79 38.54 -9.67
CA THR A 252 5.01 38.32 -8.23
C THR A 252 6.48 38.02 -7.94
N ASP A 253 6.91 38.31 -6.70
CA ASP A 253 8.28 38.05 -6.26
C ASP A 253 8.54 36.55 -6.09
N PRO A 254 9.62 35.96 -6.68
CA PRO A 254 9.97 34.56 -6.54
C PRO A 254 10.17 34.11 -5.09
N LEU A 255 10.75 34.95 -4.24
CA LEU A 255 10.99 34.61 -2.83
C LEU A 255 9.67 34.56 -2.04
N ALA A 256 8.77 35.50 -2.28
CA ALA A 256 7.45 35.52 -1.69
C ALA A 256 6.62 34.28 -2.14
N ASN A 257 6.75 33.91 -3.41
CA ASN A 257 6.10 32.72 -3.96
C ASN A 257 6.58 31.42 -3.28
N TYR A 258 7.88 31.30 -3.02
CA TYR A 258 8.44 30.19 -2.28
C TYR A 258 7.84 30.11 -0.86
N GLN A 259 7.81 31.24 -0.14
CA GLN A 259 7.26 31.28 1.21
C GLN A 259 5.77 30.95 1.25
N GLN A 260 4.99 31.46 0.29
CA GLN A 260 3.57 31.20 0.17
C GLN A 260 3.29 29.69 0.04
N ILE A 261 4.01 28.99 -0.86
CA ILE A 261 3.83 27.55 -1.06
C ILE A 261 4.22 26.77 0.21
N ARG A 262 5.31 27.16 0.87
CA ARG A 262 5.73 26.54 2.15
C ARG A 262 4.66 26.67 3.22
N GLU A 263 4.03 27.83 3.32
CA GLU A 263 2.96 28.06 4.28
C GLU A 263 1.69 27.28 3.91
N GLU A 264 1.33 27.18 2.64
CA GLU A 264 0.20 26.35 2.18
C GLU A 264 0.42 24.88 2.50
N ILE A 265 1.62 24.33 2.28
CA ILE A 265 1.97 22.97 2.64
C ILE A 265 1.85 22.77 4.14
N ARG A 266 2.34 23.71 4.96
CA ARG A 266 2.29 23.65 6.42
C ARG A 266 0.86 23.66 6.96
N LEU A 267 -0.01 24.47 6.35
CA LEU A 267 -1.42 24.55 6.72
C LEU A 267 -2.19 23.29 6.27
N TYR A 268 -1.73 22.67 5.20
CA TYR A 268 -2.35 21.47 4.65
C TYR A 268 -1.96 20.22 5.47
N ASP A 269 -0.67 19.92 5.57
CA ASP A 269 -0.12 18.79 6.31
C ASP A 269 1.23 19.20 6.93
N PRO A 270 1.29 19.37 8.26
CA PRO A 270 2.55 19.67 8.96
C PRO A 270 3.63 18.60 8.72
N GLY A 271 3.26 17.32 8.60
CA GLY A 271 4.21 16.24 8.34
C GLY A 271 4.83 16.31 6.95
N LEU A 272 4.10 16.82 5.94
CA LEU A 272 4.63 17.08 4.61
C LEU A 272 5.59 18.28 4.62
N ALA A 273 5.31 19.30 5.44
CA ALA A 273 6.17 20.48 5.58
C ALA A 273 7.51 20.19 6.28
N GLU A 274 7.59 19.12 7.08
CA GLU A 274 8.81 18.69 7.77
C GLU A 274 9.72 17.81 6.91
N ARG A 275 9.25 17.40 5.72
CA ARG A 275 10.05 16.54 4.83
C ARG A 275 11.23 17.28 4.24
N ARG A 276 12.24 16.50 3.89
CA ARG A 276 13.38 17.03 3.14
C ARG A 276 12.92 17.64 1.82
N GLU A 277 13.45 18.81 1.53
CA GLU A 277 13.11 19.60 0.35
C GLU A 277 14.37 19.98 -0.42
N ILE A 278 14.33 19.81 -1.73
CA ILE A 278 15.32 20.35 -2.66
C ILE A 278 14.68 21.53 -3.38
N VAL A 279 15.18 22.74 -3.10
CA VAL A 279 14.73 23.95 -3.78
C VAL A 279 15.56 24.14 -5.04
N VAL A 280 14.90 24.39 -6.18
CA VAL A 280 15.53 24.62 -7.48
C VAL A 280 14.86 25.79 -8.20
N VAL A 281 15.66 26.61 -8.86
CA VAL A 281 15.15 27.63 -9.79
C VAL A 281 14.97 27.01 -11.16
N SER A 282 13.73 27.00 -11.63
CA SER A 282 13.36 26.53 -12.97
C SER A 282 13.62 27.59 -14.03
N LYS A 283 13.44 27.21 -15.31
CA LYS A 283 13.58 28.15 -16.46
C LYS A 283 14.89 28.92 -16.43
N GLY A 284 16.00 28.22 -16.15
CA GLY A 284 17.34 28.81 -16.02
C GLY A 284 17.87 29.53 -17.27
N GLU A 285 17.16 29.48 -18.37
CA GLU A 285 17.35 30.26 -19.58
C GLU A 285 16.89 31.73 -19.45
N LEU A 286 16.04 32.01 -18.45
CA LEU A 286 15.55 33.38 -18.22
C LEU A 286 16.58 34.24 -17.48
N PRO A 287 16.62 35.55 -17.77
CA PRO A 287 17.51 36.48 -17.07
C PRO A 287 17.15 36.55 -15.57
N GLY A 288 18.15 36.72 -14.73
CA GLY A 288 17.98 36.84 -13.27
C GLY A 288 17.91 35.50 -12.53
N SER A 289 17.86 34.35 -13.22
CA SER A 289 17.76 33.04 -12.58
C SER A 289 18.88 32.75 -11.57
N ALA A 290 20.12 33.14 -11.86
CA ALA A 290 21.26 32.96 -10.94
C ALA A 290 21.13 33.83 -9.69
N GLU A 291 20.64 35.06 -9.82
CA GLU A 291 20.43 35.95 -8.70
C GLU A 291 19.32 35.49 -7.77
N VAL A 292 18.19 35.03 -8.34
CA VAL A 292 17.10 34.41 -7.56
C VAL A 292 17.59 33.15 -6.83
N ALA A 293 18.40 32.31 -7.48
CA ALA A 293 18.98 31.12 -6.84
C ALA A 293 19.90 31.48 -5.67
N ARG A 294 20.71 32.59 -5.80
CA ARG A 294 21.56 33.05 -4.72
C ARG A 294 20.74 33.53 -3.53
N GLN A 295 19.71 34.36 -3.78
CA GLN A 295 18.83 34.89 -2.73
C GLN A 295 18.05 33.80 -2.01
N LEU A 296 17.49 32.83 -2.77
CA LEU A 296 16.85 31.67 -2.18
C LEU A 296 17.82 30.81 -1.36
N GLY A 297 19.08 30.66 -1.85
CA GLY A 297 20.12 29.94 -1.13
C GLY A 297 20.46 30.57 0.22
N GLU A 298 20.53 31.89 0.28
CA GLU A 298 20.71 32.63 1.51
C GLU A 298 19.55 32.47 2.50
N GLN A 299 18.32 32.42 1.98
CA GLN A 299 17.11 32.24 2.80
C GLN A 299 16.94 30.80 3.32
N VAL A 300 17.21 29.80 2.48
CA VAL A 300 17.04 28.39 2.81
C VAL A 300 18.25 27.79 3.54
N GLY A 301 19.41 28.47 3.45
CA GLY A 301 20.67 28.01 4.06
C GLY A 301 21.34 26.86 3.30
N THR A 302 20.93 26.62 2.05
CA THR A 302 21.48 25.55 1.18
C THR A 302 21.72 26.07 -0.23
N VAL A 303 22.56 25.31 -0.99
CA VAL A 303 22.80 25.64 -2.39
C VAL A 303 21.53 25.36 -3.20
N VAL A 304 21.03 26.37 -3.89
CA VAL A 304 19.90 26.29 -4.81
C VAL A 304 20.43 26.16 -6.24
N GLU A 305 20.07 25.11 -6.92
CA GLU A 305 20.50 24.84 -8.29
C GLU A 305 19.57 25.52 -9.29
N VAL A 306 20.14 25.94 -10.43
CA VAL A 306 19.40 26.50 -11.56
C VAL A 306 19.28 25.45 -12.63
N ILE A 307 18.05 25.10 -13.02
CA ILE A 307 17.75 24.11 -14.04
C ILE A 307 16.93 24.69 -15.20
N SER A 308 17.06 24.08 -16.36
CA SER A 308 16.19 24.33 -17.50
C SER A 308 15.69 23.01 -18.08
N ALA A 309 14.39 22.79 -17.96
CA ALA A 309 13.75 21.61 -18.55
C ALA A 309 13.76 21.67 -20.09
N VAL A 310 13.79 22.87 -20.67
CA VAL A 310 13.83 23.08 -22.13
C VAL A 310 15.19 22.73 -22.70
N THR A 311 16.26 23.29 -22.12
CA THR A 311 17.64 23.11 -22.63
C THR A 311 18.31 21.84 -22.09
N GLY A 312 17.80 21.26 -21.00
CA GLY A 312 18.40 20.12 -20.30
C GLY A 312 19.51 20.50 -19.33
N ARG A 313 19.84 21.81 -19.20
CA ARG A 313 20.89 22.30 -18.31
C ARG A 313 20.52 22.02 -16.84
N GLY A 314 21.48 21.50 -16.07
CA GLY A 314 21.33 21.22 -14.63
C GLY A 314 20.54 19.95 -14.29
N LEU A 315 19.84 19.32 -15.27
CA LEU A 315 19.00 18.14 -15.00
C LEU A 315 19.78 16.93 -14.50
N PRO A 316 20.96 16.55 -15.08
CA PRO A 316 21.73 15.42 -14.56
C PRO A 316 22.18 15.64 -13.11
N GLY A 317 22.58 16.87 -12.75
CA GLY A 317 22.95 17.24 -11.38
C GLY A 317 21.81 17.09 -10.41
N LEU A 318 20.61 17.59 -10.79
CA LEU A 318 19.39 17.44 -10.00
C LEU A 318 19.02 15.96 -9.77
N VAL A 319 19.05 15.14 -10.81
CA VAL A 319 18.75 13.71 -10.68
C VAL A 319 19.74 13.01 -9.72
N THR A 320 21.03 13.32 -9.83
CA THR A 320 22.07 12.78 -8.93
C THR A 320 21.84 13.21 -7.50
N ARG A 321 21.46 14.47 -7.27
CA ARG A 321 21.16 15.00 -5.94
C ARG A 321 19.92 14.36 -5.34
N ILE A 322 18.83 14.23 -6.11
CA ILE A 322 17.61 13.55 -5.70
C ILE A 322 17.92 12.12 -5.28
N TRP A 323 18.66 11.37 -6.11
CA TRP A 323 19.02 9.99 -5.82
C TRP A 323 19.80 9.87 -4.52
N ARG A 324 20.82 10.71 -4.29
CA ARG A 324 21.60 10.73 -3.05
C ARG A 324 20.73 11.00 -1.83
N GLU A 325 19.86 12.01 -1.89
CA GLU A 325 18.94 12.34 -0.79
C GLU A 325 17.96 11.19 -0.50
N LEU A 326 17.44 10.53 -1.53
CA LEU A 326 16.57 9.36 -1.36
C LEU A 326 17.27 8.18 -0.68
N GLN A 327 18.56 7.98 -0.91
CA GLN A 327 19.34 6.94 -0.23
C GLN A 327 19.57 7.25 1.26
N GLU A 328 19.66 8.51 1.62
CA GLU A 328 19.83 8.95 3.00
C GLU A 328 18.51 8.95 3.80
N ILE A 329 17.38 9.07 3.12
CA ILE A 329 16.06 9.04 3.75
C ILE A 329 15.68 7.59 4.02
N ALA A 330 15.51 7.21 5.29
CA ALA A 330 14.97 5.91 5.66
C ALA A 330 13.59 5.71 5.02
N LEU A 331 13.29 4.47 4.60
CA LEU A 331 11.95 4.14 4.14
C LEU A 331 10.92 4.43 5.23
N PRO A 332 9.74 4.96 4.91
CA PRO A 332 8.72 5.26 5.89
C PRO A 332 8.41 4.00 6.72
N GLN A 333 8.37 4.16 8.04
CA GLN A 333 8.04 3.07 8.97
C GLN A 333 6.66 2.49 8.62
N PRO A 334 6.51 1.17 8.62
CA PRO A 334 5.20 0.54 8.42
C PRO A 334 4.26 0.98 9.54
N PHE A 335 2.99 1.22 9.19
CA PHE A 335 1.97 1.40 10.22
C PHE A 335 1.96 0.18 11.15
N PRO A 336 1.81 0.36 12.47
CA PRO A 336 1.67 -0.76 13.37
C PRO A 336 0.51 -1.63 12.87
N SER A 337 0.83 -2.85 12.49
CA SER A 337 -0.17 -3.87 12.20
C SER A 337 -1.02 -4.00 13.46
N GLN A 338 -2.33 -3.81 13.35
CA GLN A 338 -3.24 -4.25 14.40
C GLN A 338 -3.08 -5.77 14.47
N GLU A 339 -2.33 -6.23 15.47
CA GLU A 339 -2.23 -7.65 15.78
C GLU A 339 -3.66 -8.14 16.07
N GLU A 340 -4.17 -9.03 15.24
CA GLU A 340 -5.36 -9.79 15.58
C GLU A 340 -5.09 -10.56 16.87
N PRO A 341 -6.00 -10.55 17.85
CA PRO A 341 -5.86 -11.40 19.00
C PRO A 341 -5.80 -12.85 18.52
N SER A 342 -4.74 -13.54 18.85
CA SER A 342 -4.55 -14.96 18.56
C SER A 342 -5.80 -15.76 18.92
N PRO A 343 -6.34 -16.62 18.05
CA PRO A 343 -7.47 -17.48 18.40
C PRO A 343 -7.03 -18.40 19.55
N GLY A 344 -7.79 -18.30 20.63
CA GLY A 344 -7.59 -18.81 21.95
C GLY A 344 -6.87 -20.14 22.08
N ALA A 345 -5.94 -20.16 23.01
CA ALA A 345 -5.49 -21.37 23.67
C ALA A 345 -6.68 -22.05 24.36
N PRO A 346 -6.78 -23.40 24.33
CA PRO A 346 -7.89 -24.13 24.95
C PRO A 346 -7.88 -23.89 26.46
N GLY A 347 -9.04 -23.47 26.96
CA GLY A 347 -9.27 -23.12 28.34
C GLY A 347 -8.89 -24.23 29.32
N SER A 348 -8.08 -23.86 30.29
CA SER A 348 -7.96 -24.58 31.55
C SER A 348 -9.15 -24.17 32.44
N SER A 349 -9.93 -25.14 32.80
CA SER A 349 -11.08 -25.04 33.70
C SER A 349 -10.72 -24.41 35.05
N PRO A 350 -11.62 -23.60 35.65
CA PRO A 350 -11.38 -23.05 36.97
C PRO A 350 -11.67 -24.10 38.05
N GLY A 351 -10.62 -24.48 38.78
CA GLY A 351 -10.74 -25.21 40.05
C GLY A 351 -11.20 -24.27 41.17
N THR A 352 -12.30 -24.66 41.78
CA THR A 352 -12.87 -24.15 43.03
C THR A 352 -11.88 -24.31 44.19
N ASN A 353 -11.61 -23.26 44.97
CA ASN A 353 -11.82 -23.28 46.44
C ASN A 353 -11.43 -21.96 47.12
N SER A 354 -12.42 -21.38 47.72
CA SER A 354 -12.57 -20.91 49.11
C SER A 354 -11.47 -20.07 49.75
N THR A 355 -11.82 -18.93 50.22
CA THR A 355 -11.90 -18.45 51.61
C THR A 355 -11.59 -16.95 51.64
N GLN A 356 -12.57 -16.20 52.04
CA GLN A 356 -12.46 -14.81 52.54
C GLN A 356 -11.68 -14.78 53.84
N PRO A 357 -11.17 -13.60 54.28
CA PRO A 357 -11.93 -12.91 55.30
C PRO A 357 -12.10 -11.40 55.08
N VAL A 358 -13.16 -10.93 55.69
CA VAL A 358 -13.72 -9.62 55.88
C VAL A 358 -12.85 -8.80 56.85
N ALA A 359 -12.70 -7.49 56.60
CA ALA A 359 -12.55 -6.42 57.61
C ALA A 359 -12.75 -5.11 56.82
N GLU A 360 -13.68 -4.41 57.09
CA GLU A 360 -14.17 -3.52 58.13
C GLU A 360 -14.05 -2.03 57.73
N VAL A 361 -15.14 -1.43 57.80
CA VAL A 361 -15.60 -0.06 57.60
C VAL A 361 -14.87 0.94 58.48
N THR A 362 -14.54 2.13 57.94
CA THR A 362 -14.70 3.36 58.68
C THR A 362 -15.01 4.54 57.79
N SER A 363 -16.02 5.20 58.21
CA SER A 363 -16.72 6.41 57.77
C SER A 363 -15.97 7.69 58.11
N ALA A 364 -16.17 8.72 57.34
CA ALA A 364 -16.33 10.14 57.65
C ALA A 364 -15.98 10.97 56.40
N GLY A 365 -16.69 11.90 55.88
CA GLY A 365 -17.75 12.74 56.31
C GLY A 365 -17.78 13.98 55.42
N VAL A 366 -18.99 14.37 55.00
CA VAL A 366 -19.52 15.77 55.03
C VAL A 366 -18.72 16.80 54.20
N ALA A 367 -19.27 17.62 53.32
CA ALA A 367 -20.46 18.41 53.09
C ALA A 367 -20.29 19.19 51.77
N ALA A 368 -21.25 19.33 51.01
CA ALA A 368 -22.26 20.40 50.86
C ALA A 368 -21.91 21.55 49.91
N GLY A 369 -22.91 21.91 49.10
CA GLY A 369 -23.10 23.18 48.43
C GLY A 369 -23.56 23.00 46.98
N VAL A 370 -24.84 22.79 46.66
CA VAL A 370 -25.96 23.75 46.54
C VAL A 370 -25.64 24.90 45.56
N ALA A 371 -26.28 25.02 44.45
CA ALA A 371 -27.55 25.58 43.97
C ALA A 371 -27.45 25.72 42.45
N ALA A 372 -28.41 25.32 41.67
CA ALA A 372 -29.71 25.83 41.33
C ALA A 372 -29.75 26.94 40.27
N GLY A 373 -30.62 26.76 39.33
CA GLY A 373 -31.19 27.76 38.45
C GLY A 373 -31.37 27.25 37.01
N VAL A 374 -32.45 26.54 36.59
CA VAL A 374 -33.80 27.06 36.24
C VAL A 374 -33.70 28.15 35.16
N ALA A 375 -34.25 28.07 34.00
CA ALA A 375 -35.51 27.81 33.36
C ALA A 375 -35.36 28.12 31.87
N ALA A 376 -35.90 27.36 30.97
CA ALA A 376 -37.22 27.40 30.39
C ALA A 376 -37.41 28.34 29.18
N GLY A 377 -38.01 27.77 28.20
CA GLY A 377 -38.98 28.41 27.29
C GLY A 377 -38.45 28.51 25.85
N GLY A 378 -39.07 27.95 24.90
CA GLY A 378 -40.36 27.82 24.31
C GLY A 378 -40.10 27.73 22.82
N ALA A 379 -40.54 26.78 22.13
CA ALA A 379 -41.80 26.49 21.47
C ALA A 379 -42.09 27.34 20.21
N ALA A 380 -42.59 26.59 19.24
CA ALA A 380 -43.43 26.93 18.11
C ALA A 380 -42.69 27.31 16.82
N ASP A 381 -42.92 26.73 15.75
CA ASP A 381 -43.97 26.10 15.00
C ASP A 381 -43.85 26.49 13.52
N ALA A 382 -44.02 25.50 12.71
CA ALA A 382 -44.90 25.40 11.57
C ALA A 382 -44.45 25.91 10.17
N ASN A 383 -44.46 24.93 9.27
CA ASN A 383 -45.24 24.92 8.03
C ASN A 383 -44.57 25.50 6.77
N SER A 384 -44.37 24.81 5.75
CA SER A 384 -45.29 24.27 4.77
C SER A 384 -44.52 23.90 3.49
N ALA A 385 -44.86 22.77 2.96
CA ALA A 385 -44.47 22.24 1.68
C ALA A 385 -45.32 22.82 0.51
N PRO A 386 -45.20 22.20 -0.68
CA PRO A 386 -44.86 22.79 -1.97
C PRO A 386 -46.15 23.08 -2.79
N PRO A 387 -46.23 23.15 -4.10
CA PRO A 387 -45.50 22.68 -5.27
C PRO A 387 -45.54 23.61 -6.49
N ALA A 388 -44.95 23.25 -7.61
CA ALA A 388 -45.65 23.23 -8.91
C ALA A 388 -44.83 22.69 -10.09
N ARG A 389 -45.49 21.85 -10.79
CA ARG A 389 -45.21 21.31 -12.14
C ARG A 389 -45.35 22.37 -13.23
N GLY A 390 -44.73 22.09 -14.37
CA GLY A 390 -45.09 22.59 -15.70
C GLY A 390 -43.82 22.95 -16.45
N THR A 391 -43.53 22.58 -17.64
CA THR A 391 -44.28 22.01 -18.77
C THR A 391 -43.25 21.63 -19.83
N ARG A 392 -43.55 20.59 -20.55
CA ARG A 392 -42.87 20.15 -21.78
C ARG A 392 -42.91 21.25 -22.84
N THR A 393 -41.81 21.39 -23.60
CA THR A 393 -41.94 21.70 -25.02
C THR A 393 -40.80 21.06 -25.80
N SER A 394 -41.19 20.26 -26.73
CA SER A 394 -40.47 19.63 -27.82
C SER A 394 -40.13 20.64 -28.93
N ALA A 395 -38.91 20.57 -29.50
CA ALA A 395 -38.69 20.97 -30.91
C ALA A 395 -37.35 20.35 -31.34
N ARG A 396 -37.44 19.31 -32.13
CA ARG A 396 -37.08 19.13 -33.55
C ARG A 396 -35.74 19.68 -33.99
N SER A 397 -34.91 18.74 -34.37
CA SER A 397 -33.79 18.86 -35.31
C SER A 397 -34.21 19.45 -36.68
N PRO A 398 -33.31 19.98 -37.44
CA PRO A 398 -33.18 19.54 -38.80
C PRO A 398 -31.77 19.09 -39.25
N ARG A 399 -31.86 18.26 -40.27
CA ARG A 399 -30.86 17.53 -41.04
C ARG A 399 -29.91 18.46 -41.81
N GLU A 400 -28.77 17.88 -42.10
CA GLU A 400 -27.80 18.22 -43.16
C GLU A 400 -28.41 18.56 -44.53
N PRO A 401 -27.62 19.19 -45.46
CA PRO A 401 -26.77 18.43 -46.38
C PRO A 401 -25.40 19.13 -46.65
N GLY A 402 -24.29 18.45 -46.85
CA GLY A 402 -23.80 17.83 -48.08
C GLY A 402 -22.98 18.79 -48.94
N GLU A 403 -21.66 18.67 -48.88
CA GLU A 403 -20.72 18.51 -49.97
C GLU A 403 -19.34 18.11 -49.41
#